data_73dc58179484a6e20a0469ccdaac73a8
#
_entry.id   73dc58179484a6e20a0469ccdaac73a8
#
_cell.length_a   1.000
_cell.length_b   1.000
_cell.length_c   1.000
_cell.angle_alpha   90.00
_cell.angle_beta   90.00
_cell.angle_gamma   90.00
#
_symmetry.space_group_name_H-M   'P 1'
#
loop_
_entity.id
_entity.type
_entity.pdbx_description
1 polymer ?
#
loop_
_entity_poly.entity_id
_entity_poly.type
_entity_poly.pdbx_seq_one_letter_code
_entity_poly.pdbx_strand_id
1 'polypeptide(L)'
;RIDYLAPLKRLMPRKAVTPLADFPPSRDNPRPEAFRVEQARLEFAQLFPVLADVTIETSWAGVIDTMPDVIPVLGAVDHIAGLLVATGFSGHGFGPGPMAGKVLAELTMGKTSSADISALSPMRFDSSE
;
A
#
# COMPACT_ATOMS: atom_id res chain seq x y z
N ARG A 1 8.47 -3.73 24.13
CA ARG A 1 8.43 -3.56 22.67
C ARG A 1 7.28 -4.40 22.16
N ILE A 2 6.20 -3.76 21.76
CA ILE A 2 5.01 -4.46 21.23
C ILE A 2 5.36 -4.81 19.78
N ASP A 3 5.36 -6.09 19.44
CA ASP A 3 5.52 -6.54 18.06
C ASP A 3 4.17 -6.41 17.34
N TYR A 4 3.95 -5.27 16.71
CA TYR A 4 2.74 -4.99 15.94
C TYR A 4 2.56 -5.90 14.71
N LEU A 5 3.63 -6.61 14.32
CA LEU A 5 3.63 -7.51 13.15
C LEU A 5 3.30 -8.97 13.53
N ALA A 6 3.31 -9.31 14.81
CA ALA A 6 3.05 -10.68 15.25
C ALA A 6 1.67 -11.23 14.81
N PRO A 7 0.57 -10.45 14.82
CA PRO A 7 -0.71 -10.91 14.31
C PRO A 7 -0.71 -11.13 12.80
N LEU A 8 -0.02 -10.26 12.04
CA LEU A 8 0.07 -10.36 10.59
C LEU A 8 0.90 -11.57 10.13
N LYS A 9 1.99 -11.89 10.85
CA LYS A 9 2.79 -13.09 10.57
C LYS A 9 1.99 -14.39 10.73
N ARG A 10 0.93 -14.39 11.54
CA ARG A 10 0.03 -15.53 11.73
C ARG A 10 -0.98 -15.70 10.60
N LEU A 11 -1.32 -14.62 9.90
CA LEU A 11 -2.29 -14.61 8.80
C LEU A 11 -1.67 -14.95 7.45
N MET A 12 -0.34 -15.01 7.36
CA MET A 12 0.33 -15.38 6.11
C MET A 12 0.40 -16.90 5.98
N PRO A 13 -0.24 -17.48 4.95
CA PRO A 13 -0.05 -18.87 4.64
C PRO A 13 1.41 -19.06 4.19
N ARG A 14 2.19 -19.77 5.01
CA ARG A 14 3.51 -20.24 4.61
C ARG A 14 3.34 -21.17 3.39
N LYS A 15 3.84 -20.75 2.23
CA LYS A 15 4.03 -21.59 1.02
C LYS A 15 2.81 -22.09 0.25
N ALA A 16 1.61 -21.62 0.44
CA ALA A 16 0.53 -21.92 -0.50
C ALA A 16 0.41 -20.78 -1.52
N VAL A 17 0.86 -21.01 -2.74
CA VAL A 17 0.45 -20.15 -3.87
C VAL A 17 -1.02 -20.42 -4.08
N THR A 18 -1.87 -19.55 -3.58
CA THR A 18 -3.30 -19.62 -3.85
C THR A 18 -3.52 -19.24 -5.32
N PRO A 19 -4.07 -20.11 -6.16
CA PRO A 19 -4.36 -19.73 -7.54
C PRO A 19 -5.20 -18.45 -7.59
N LEU A 20 -4.93 -17.58 -8.55
CA LEU A 20 -5.62 -16.29 -8.68
C LEU A 20 -7.16 -16.48 -8.77
N ALA A 21 -7.61 -17.61 -9.33
CA ALA A 21 -9.01 -17.98 -9.42
C ALA A 21 -9.68 -18.21 -8.06
N ASP A 22 -8.92 -18.55 -7.02
CA ASP A 22 -9.43 -18.83 -5.68
C ASP A 22 -9.48 -17.55 -4.81
N PHE A 23 -8.94 -16.44 -5.31
CA PHE A 23 -9.15 -15.16 -4.65
C PHE A 23 -10.57 -14.67 -4.92
N PRO A 24 -11.38 -14.44 -3.88
CA PRO A 24 -12.68 -13.84 -4.09
C PRO A 24 -12.47 -12.48 -4.76
N PRO A 25 -13.24 -12.16 -5.82
CA PRO A 25 -13.18 -10.82 -6.39
C PRO A 25 -13.47 -9.83 -5.26
N SER A 26 -12.67 -8.78 -5.17
CA SER A 26 -12.91 -7.68 -4.22
C SER A 26 -14.33 -7.14 -4.48
N ARG A 27 -15.27 -7.53 -3.64
CA ARG A 27 -16.68 -7.36 -3.97
C ARG A 27 -17.28 -6.08 -3.46
N ASP A 28 -16.69 -5.49 -2.44
CA ASP A 28 -17.34 -4.36 -1.79
C ASP A 28 -16.35 -3.22 -1.56
N ASN A 29 -16.69 -2.06 -2.10
CA ASN A 29 -16.13 -0.85 -1.55
C ASN A 29 -16.58 -0.76 -0.09
N PRO A 30 -15.67 -0.76 0.89
CA PRO A 30 -16.04 -0.63 2.27
C PRO A 30 -16.83 0.66 2.46
N ARG A 31 -17.81 0.63 3.34
CA ARG A 31 -18.53 1.86 3.70
C ARG A 31 -17.73 2.64 4.72
N PRO A 32 -17.70 3.98 4.62
CA PRO A 32 -17.08 4.80 5.67
C PRO A 32 -17.79 4.55 7.00
N GLU A 33 -17.01 4.42 8.05
CA GLU A 33 -17.54 4.34 9.41
C GLU A 33 -17.98 5.74 9.86
N ALA A 34 -19.28 5.92 10.09
CA ALA A 34 -19.84 7.22 10.47
C ALA A 34 -19.13 7.86 11.67
N PHE A 35 -18.74 7.03 12.65
CA PHE A 35 -17.97 7.48 13.80
C PHE A 35 -16.62 8.11 13.40
N ARG A 36 -15.87 7.48 12.48
CA ARG A 36 -14.58 7.97 12.01
C ARG A 36 -14.73 9.27 11.22
N VAL A 37 -15.77 9.37 10.42
CA VAL A 37 -16.08 10.57 9.63
C VAL A 37 -16.36 11.73 10.59
N GLU A 38 -17.20 11.52 11.59
CA GLU A 38 -17.51 12.57 12.59
C GLU A 38 -16.31 12.95 13.44
N GLN A 39 -15.51 11.98 13.87
CA GLN A 39 -14.26 12.25 14.58
C GLN A 39 -13.33 13.14 13.76
N ALA A 40 -13.12 12.82 12.48
CA ALA A 40 -12.29 13.62 11.59
C ALA A 40 -12.83 15.06 11.45
N ARG A 41 -14.15 15.22 11.33
CA ARG A 41 -14.80 16.55 11.30
C ARG A 41 -14.52 17.36 12.57
N LEU A 42 -14.66 16.74 13.73
CA LEU A 42 -14.42 17.40 15.03
C LEU A 42 -12.95 17.80 15.20
N GLU A 43 -12.02 16.91 14.84
CA GLU A 43 -10.57 17.19 14.88
C GLU A 43 -10.21 18.32 13.91
N PHE A 44 -10.79 18.31 12.71
CA PHE A 44 -10.61 19.41 11.75
C PHE A 44 -11.10 20.75 12.31
N ALA A 45 -12.28 20.78 12.92
CA ALA A 45 -12.83 21.98 13.54
C ALA A 45 -11.96 22.52 14.68
N GLN A 46 -11.29 21.63 15.43
CA GLN A 46 -10.34 22.04 16.47
C GLN A 46 -9.07 22.65 15.88
N LEU A 47 -8.54 22.08 14.79
CA LEU A 47 -7.34 22.58 14.11
C LEU A 47 -7.60 23.88 13.35
N PHE A 48 -8.80 24.03 12.83
CA PHE A 48 -9.21 25.18 12.02
C PHE A 48 -10.54 25.78 12.52
N PRO A 49 -10.54 26.50 13.65
CA PRO A 49 -11.79 27.02 14.26
C PRO A 49 -12.61 27.92 13.33
N VAL A 50 -11.94 28.64 12.42
CA VAL A 50 -12.62 29.51 11.42
C VAL A 50 -13.46 28.69 10.42
N LEU A 51 -13.15 27.40 10.27
CA LEU A 51 -13.85 26.46 9.38
C LEU A 51 -14.69 25.42 10.15
N ALA A 52 -15.01 25.69 11.43
CA ALA A 52 -15.73 24.73 12.27
C ALA A 52 -17.12 24.36 11.75
N ASP A 53 -17.75 25.28 11.00
CA ASP A 53 -19.11 25.11 10.47
C ASP A 53 -19.15 24.43 9.10
N VAL A 54 -18.00 23.99 8.55
CA VAL A 54 -18.01 23.26 7.27
C VAL A 54 -18.68 21.91 7.44
N THR A 55 -19.47 21.55 6.44
CA THR A 55 -20.16 20.25 6.36
C THR A 55 -19.37 19.28 5.49
N ILE A 56 -19.41 18.01 5.84
CA ILE A 56 -18.87 16.96 4.97
C ILE A 56 -19.89 16.66 3.89
N GLU A 57 -19.58 16.99 2.65
CA GLU A 57 -20.44 16.73 1.51
C GLU A 57 -20.40 15.26 1.10
N THR A 58 -19.20 14.66 1.10
CA THR A 58 -19.00 13.27 0.67
C THR A 58 -17.94 12.59 1.51
N SER A 59 -18.16 11.33 1.81
CA SER A 59 -17.17 10.44 2.44
C SER A 59 -17.10 9.10 1.72
N TRP A 60 -15.91 8.52 1.67
CA TRP A 60 -15.70 7.20 1.09
C TRP A 60 -14.68 6.43 1.92
N ALA A 61 -14.62 5.14 1.72
CA ALA A 61 -13.59 4.27 2.26
C ALA A 61 -12.99 3.42 1.14
N GLY A 62 -11.82 2.87 1.38
CA GLY A 62 -11.13 2.02 0.42
C GLY A 62 -10.36 0.91 1.13
N VAL A 63 -10.05 -0.14 0.40
CA VAL A 63 -9.15 -1.19 0.85
C VAL A 63 -7.72 -0.71 0.63
N ILE A 64 -6.87 -0.87 1.64
CA ILE A 64 -5.45 -0.54 1.56
C ILE A 64 -4.68 -1.84 1.37
N ASP A 65 -3.88 -1.90 0.29
CA ASP A 65 -2.90 -2.95 0.07
C ASP A 65 -1.71 -2.72 1.01
N THR A 66 -1.57 -3.60 1.99
CA THR A 66 -0.56 -3.45 3.05
C THR A 66 0.45 -4.58 2.97
N MET A 67 1.72 -4.21 2.78
CA MET A 67 2.82 -5.19 2.84
C MET A 67 3.10 -5.59 4.29
N PRO A 68 3.60 -6.82 4.53
CA PRO A 68 3.92 -7.30 5.88
C PRO A 68 4.93 -6.45 6.65
N ASP A 69 5.88 -5.88 5.92
CA ASP A 69 6.94 -5.01 6.43
C ASP A 69 6.59 -3.52 6.30
N VAL A 70 5.39 -3.22 5.77
CA VAL A 70 4.90 -1.86 5.48
C VAL A 70 5.78 -1.10 4.46
N ILE A 71 6.76 -1.78 3.85
CA ILE A 71 7.65 -1.21 2.84
C ILE A 71 7.07 -1.53 1.46
N PRO A 72 6.92 -0.56 0.54
CA PRO A 72 6.43 -0.80 -0.81
C PRO A 72 7.29 -1.82 -1.56
N VAL A 73 6.68 -2.48 -2.52
CA VAL A 73 7.39 -3.31 -3.52
C VAL A 73 7.56 -2.49 -4.77
N LEU A 74 8.80 -2.39 -5.26
CA LEU A 74 9.13 -1.64 -6.47
C LEU A 74 10.30 -2.30 -7.19
N GLY A 75 10.12 -2.67 -8.45
CA GLY A 75 11.21 -3.20 -9.28
C GLY A 75 10.80 -4.33 -10.20
N ALA A 76 11.80 -5.00 -10.76
CA ALA A 76 11.63 -6.16 -11.63
C ALA A 76 11.33 -7.43 -10.82
N VAL A 77 10.57 -8.32 -11.43
CA VAL A 77 10.35 -9.68 -10.94
C VAL A 77 11.25 -10.62 -11.73
N ASP A 78 12.32 -11.10 -11.09
CA ASP A 78 13.44 -11.77 -11.78
C ASP A 78 13.04 -13.00 -12.60
N HIS A 79 12.06 -13.76 -12.13
CA HIS A 79 11.60 -14.98 -12.78
C HIS A 79 10.54 -14.74 -13.88
N ILE A 80 10.13 -13.49 -14.12
CA ILE A 80 9.17 -13.12 -15.17
C ILE A 80 9.75 -11.99 -16.01
N ALA A 81 10.25 -12.34 -17.17
CA ALA A 81 10.88 -11.37 -18.07
C ALA A 81 9.93 -10.21 -18.42
N GLY A 82 10.40 -8.98 -18.24
CA GLY A 82 9.66 -7.76 -18.57
C GLY A 82 8.58 -7.36 -17.57
N LEU A 83 8.37 -8.11 -16.48
CA LEU A 83 7.44 -7.71 -15.43
C LEU A 83 8.12 -6.75 -14.45
N LEU A 84 7.54 -5.54 -14.35
CA LEU A 84 7.85 -4.55 -13.32
C LEU A 84 6.64 -4.37 -12.43
N VAL A 85 6.86 -4.26 -11.14
CA VAL A 85 5.79 -4.05 -10.16
C VAL A 85 6.04 -2.81 -9.32
N ALA A 86 4.97 -2.12 -8.97
CA ALA A 86 4.92 -1.10 -7.92
C ALA A 86 3.60 -1.27 -7.16
N THR A 87 3.68 -1.74 -5.92
CA THR A 87 2.50 -2.05 -5.12
C THR A 87 2.81 -1.98 -3.63
N GLY A 88 1.80 -2.22 -2.80
CA GLY A 88 1.98 -2.35 -1.37
C GLY A 88 2.39 -1.05 -0.67
N PHE A 89 1.93 0.11 -1.13
CA PHE A 89 2.26 1.40 -0.52
C PHE A 89 1.64 1.60 0.86
N SER A 90 0.86 0.66 1.35
CA SER A 90 0.38 0.56 2.73
C SER A 90 -0.29 1.85 3.23
N GLY A 91 -1.04 2.53 2.36
CA GLY A 91 -1.71 3.80 2.67
C GLY A 91 -0.82 5.05 2.57
N HIS A 92 0.46 4.91 2.26
CA HIS A 92 1.42 6.03 2.20
C HIS A 92 1.83 6.41 0.77
N GLY A 93 1.10 5.92 -0.25
CA GLY A 93 1.50 6.05 -1.66
C GLY A 93 1.51 7.46 -2.23
N PHE A 94 0.80 8.39 -1.61
CA PHE A 94 0.71 9.77 -2.12
C PHE A 94 2.08 10.47 -2.15
N GLY A 95 2.89 10.32 -1.10
CA GLY A 95 4.22 10.91 -1.02
C GLY A 95 5.23 10.29 -2.00
N PRO A 96 5.50 8.98 -1.93
CA PRO A 96 6.51 8.31 -2.76
C PRO A 96 6.05 8.00 -4.19
N GLY A 97 4.75 8.09 -4.51
CA GLY A 97 4.18 7.73 -5.81
C GLY A 97 4.89 8.37 -7.00
N PRO A 98 5.15 9.70 -7.02
CA PRO A 98 5.83 10.34 -8.14
C PRO A 98 7.24 9.79 -8.39
N MET A 99 8.01 9.50 -7.31
CA MET A 99 9.34 8.91 -7.44
C MET A 99 9.26 7.45 -7.90
N ALA A 100 8.31 6.68 -7.38
CA ALA A 100 8.06 5.31 -7.83
C ALA A 100 7.74 5.26 -9.33
N GLY A 101 6.88 6.17 -9.82
CA GLY A 101 6.57 6.31 -11.24
C GLY A 101 7.79 6.64 -12.08
N LYS A 102 8.66 7.56 -11.62
CA LYS A 102 9.91 7.90 -12.28
C LYS A 102 10.84 6.68 -12.39
N VAL A 103 11.04 5.97 -11.29
CA VAL A 103 11.89 4.77 -11.23
C VAL A 103 11.37 3.69 -12.20
N LEU A 104 10.06 3.41 -12.19
CA LEU A 104 9.48 2.45 -13.13
C LEU A 104 9.69 2.86 -14.58
N ALA A 105 9.56 4.13 -14.90
CA ALA A 105 9.83 4.63 -16.25
C ALA A 105 11.31 4.44 -16.64
N GLU A 106 12.26 4.71 -15.74
CA GLU A 106 13.67 4.48 -15.95
C GLU A 106 13.96 2.99 -16.24
N LEU A 107 13.45 2.09 -15.39
CA LEU A 107 13.60 0.65 -15.55
C LEU A 107 12.97 0.14 -16.86
N THR A 108 11.78 0.62 -17.20
CA THR A 108 11.10 0.27 -18.47
C THR A 108 11.93 0.67 -19.69
N MET A 109 12.66 1.78 -19.60
CA MET A 109 13.57 2.23 -20.65
C MET A 109 14.96 1.56 -20.63
N GLY A 110 15.16 0.57 -19.76
CA GLY A 110 16.45 -0.10 -19.59
C GLY A 110 17.53 0.76 -18.94
N LYS A 111 17.14 1.84 -18.24
CA LYS A 111 18.07 2.72 -17.53
C LYS A 111 18.28 2.25 -16.10
N THR A 112 19.39 2.64 -15.52
CA THR A 112 19.62 2.49 -14.07
C THR A 112 18.69 3.42 -13.30
N SER A 113 18.12 2.91 -12.22
CA SER A 113 17.29 3.72 -11.33
C SER A 113 18.08 4.89 -10.76
N SER A 114 17.47 6.08 -10.76
CA SER A 114 18.03 7.28 -10.14
C SER A 114 17.96 7.29 -8.60
N ALA A 115 17.27 6.30 -8.02
CA ALA A 115 17.17 6.10 -6.57
C ALA A 115 17.59 4.66 -6.21
N ASP A 116 18.14 4.48 -5.03
CA ASP A 116 18.39 3.14 -4.49
C ASP A 116 17.04 2.51 -4.09
N ILE A 117 16.68 1.43 -4.80
CA ILE A 117 15.45 0.67 -4.58
C ILE A 117 15.73 -0.74 -4.05
N SER A 118 16.94 -1.04 -3.64
CA SER A 118 17.33 -2.39 -3.19
C SER A 118 16.43 -2.94 -2.08
N ALA A 119 16.09 -2.10 -1.12
CA ALA A 119 15.17 -2.44 -0.04
C ALA A 119 13.70 -2.62 -0.49
N LEU A 120 13.36 -2.16 -1.69
CA LEU A 120 12.00 -2.24 -2.25
C LEU A 120 11.82 -3.43 -3.19
N SER A 121 12.89 -4.20 -3.45
CA SER A 121 12.86 -5.35 -4.36
C SER A 121 11.72 -6.32 -4.05
N PRO A 122 10.95 -6.77 -5.06
CA PRO A 122 9.98 -7.85 -4.88
C PRO A 122 10.64 -9.15 -4.40
N MET A 123 11.90 -9.36 -4.76
CA MET A 123 12.66 -10.57 -4.43
C MET A 123 13.05 -10.64 -2.96
N ARG A 124 12.87 -9.57 -2.17
CA ARG A 124 13.15 -9.59 -0.72
C ARG A 124 12.29 -10.57 0.07
N PHE A 125 11.21 -11.06 -0.54
CA PHE A 125 10.34 -12.08 0.05
C PHE A 125 10.67 -13.50 -0.41
N ASP A 126 11.51 -13.64 -1.43
CA ASP A 126 11.93 -14.95 -1.95
C ASP A 126 13.05 -15.59 -1.12
N SER A 127 13.66 -14.87 -0.19
CA SER A 127 14.68 -15.38 0.67
C SER A 127 14.05 -16.25 1.74
N SER A 128 13.96 -17.54 1.45
CA SER A 128 13.96 -18.53 2.54
C SER A 128 14.09 -19.94 2.00
N GLU A 129 15.20 -20.45 2.13
CA GLU A 129 15.32 -21.83 2.57
C GLU A 129 15.17 -21.89 4.09
#